data_4e449fbde8e6c01e59c378de5d81e09d
#
_entry.id   4e449fbde8e6c01e59c378de5d81e09d
#
_cell.length_a   1.000
_cell.length_b   1.000
_cell.length_c   1.000
_cell.angle_alpha   90.00
_cell.angle_beta   90.00
_cell.angle_gamma   90.00
#
_symmetry.space_group_name_H-M   'P 1'
#
loop_
_entity.id
_entity.type
_entity.pdbx_description
1 polymer ?
#
loop_
_entity_poly.entity_id
_entity_poly.type
_entity_poly.pdbx_seq_one_letter_code
_entity_poly.pdbx_strand_id
1 'polypeptide(L)'
;ICERIGIKGSVITYQPTGGEKEVSNIDMPTHHEAIDAVIKALTNKETGVINDMSEVKAVGHRVVHGGEYFSKATLVDDDVIKKIEECNYLAPLHNPANIIGIKACMKLMPDTPNVVVFDTAFHQTMPESAYLYAIPRKYYDENKIRRYGFHGTSHSFVSKRVAEIMNKP
;
A
#
# COMPACT_ATOMS: atom_id res chain seq x y z
N ILE A 1 8.92 -5.15 -10.61
CA ILE A 1 8.75 -3.70 -10.41
C ILE A 1 8.19 -3.12 -11.70
N CYS A 2 7.11 -2.34 -11.60
CA CYS A 2 6.60 -1.55 -12.73
C CYS A 2 6.87 -0.07 -12.43
N GLU A 3 7.43 0.64 -13.41
CA GLU A 3 7.83 2.02 -13.27
C GLU A 3 7.26 2.85 -14.43
N ARG A 4 7.05 4.15 -14.18
CA ARG A 4 6.53 5.11 -15.17
C ARG A 4 5.15 4.73 -15.71
N ILE A 5 4.29 4.16 -14.87
CA ILE A 5 2.89 3.84 -15.22
C ILE A 5 2.16 5.13 -15.58
N GLY A 6 1.42 5.14 -16.69
CA GLY A 6 0.66 6.29 -17.18
C GLY A 6 1.45 7.33 -17.97
N ILE A 7 2.76 7.13 -18.17
CA ILE A 7 3.62 8.03 -18.94
C ILE A 7 4.50 7.25 -19.93
N LYS A 8 5.06 7.95 -20.90
CA LYS A 8 5.93 7.33 -21.94
C LYS A 8 7.15 6.66 -21.31
N GLY A 9 7.53 5.50 -21.88
CA GLY A 9 8.72 4.75 -21.48
C GLY A 9 8.51 3.96 -20.21
N SER A 10 7.31 3.43 -20.00
CA SER A 10 7.02 2.52 -18.90
C SER A 10 7.80 1.21 -19.04
N VAL A 11 8.26 0.69 -17.91
CA VAL A 11 9.19 -0.44 -17.83
C VAL A 11 8.71 -1.41 -16.77
N ILE A 12 8.76 -2.71 -17.09
CA ILE A 12 8.69 -3.77 -16.09
C ILE A 12 10.07 -4.37 -15.87
N THR A 13 10.44 -4.51 -14.61
CA THR A 13 11.63 -5.25 -14.18
C THR A 13 11.16 -6.50 -13.44
N TYR A 14 11.55 -7.66 -13.91
CA TYR A 14 11.27 -8.96 -13.31
C TYR A 14 12.58 -9.65 -12.92
N GLN A 15 12.63 -10.24 -11.73
CA GLN A 15 13.76 -11.03 -11.26
C GLN A 15 13.26 -12.10 -10.29
N PRO A 16 13.19 -13.37 -10.69
CA PRO A 16 12.90 -14.48 -9.77
C PRO A 16 14.09 -14.71 -8.83
N THR A 17 13.83 -15.32 -7.67
CA THR A 17 14.89 -15.64 -6.71
C THR A 17 15.93 -16.56 -7.33
N GLY A 18 17.19 -16.13 -7.35
CA GLY A 18 18.30 -16.86 -7.97
C GLY A 18 18.37 -16.77 -9.49
N GLY A 19 17.43 -16.05 -10.13
CA GLY A 19 17.41 -15.84 -11.57
C GLY A 19 18.01 -14.53 -12.01
N GLU A 20 18.16 -14.36 -13.32
CA GLU A 20 18.63 -13.13 -13.92
C GLU A 20 17.55 -12.04 -13.91
N LYS A 21 18.01 -10.80 -13.93
CA LYS A 21 17.15 -9.62 -13.99
C LYS A 21 16.76 -9.35 -15.44
N GLU A 22 15.47 -9.40 -15.72
CA GLU A 22 14.89 -9.03 -17.02
C GLU A 22 14.26 -7.63 -16.94
N VAL A 23 14.55 -6.81 -17.96
CA VAL A 23 13.99 -5.46 -18.07
C VAL A 23 13.33 -5.34 -19.43
N SER A 24 12.04 -5.04 -19.44
CA SER A 24 11.25 -4.92 -20.66
C SER A 24 10.47 -3.61 -20.71
N ASN A 25 10.52 -2.94 -21.87
CA ASN A 25 9.67 -1.80 -22.14
C ASN A 25 8.29 -2.29 -22.58
N ILE A 26 7.29 -2.01 -21.76
CA ILE A 26 5.89 -2.40 -22.00
C ILE A 26 5.04 -1.15 -21.81
N ASP A 27 4.11 -0.89 -22.71
CA ASP A 27 3.18 0.22 -22.55
C ASP A 27 2.20 -0.11 -21.40
N MET A 28 2.22 0.72 -20.37
CA MET A 28 1.38 0.60 -19.18
C MET A 28 0.63 1.92 -18.94
N PRO A 29 -0.41 2.19 -19.74
CA PRO A 29 -1.15 3.45 -19.64
C PRO A 29 -1.89 3.60 -18.31
N THR A 30 -2.22 2.51 -17.65
CA THR A 30 -2.85 2.50 -16.32
C THR A 30 -2.25 1.42 -15.39
N HIS A 31 -2.64 1.46 -14.13
CA HIS A 31 -2.26 0.42 -13.15
C HIS A 31 -2.84 -0.96 -13.52
N HIS A 32 -3.92 -1.02 -14.31
CA HIS A 32 -4.49 -2.29 -14.76
C HIS A 32 -3.50 -3.05 -15.65
N GLU A 33 -2.93 -2.39 -16.68
CA GLU A 33 -1.94 -2.99 -17.57
C GLU A 33 -0.64 -3.34 -16.81
N ALA A 34 -0.27 -2.52 -15.84
CA ALA A 34 0.90 -2.80 -15.01
C ALA A 34 0.72 -4.09 -14.19
N ILE A 35 -0.44 -4.27 -13.57
CA ILE A 35 -0.73 -5.49 -12.78
C ILE A 35 -0.89 -6.71 -13.71
N ASP A 36 -1.53 -6.54 -14.86
CA ASP A 36 -1.62 -7.61 -15.87
C ASP A 36 -0.22 -8.07 -16.34
N ALA A 37 0.70 -7.13 -16.56
CA ALA A 37 2.08 -7.44 -16.90
C ALA A 37 2.80 -8.21 -15.76
N VAL A 38 2.55 -7.85 -14.50
CA VAL A 38 3.08 -8.59 -13.33
C VAL A 38 2.52 -10.01 -13.31
N ILE A 39 1.21 -10.18 -13.49
CA ILE A 39 0.58 -11.51 -13.53
C ILE A 39 1.20 -12.37 -14.64
N LYS A 40 1.36 -11.82 -15.84
CA LYS A 40 2.00 -12.52 -16.97
C LYS A 40 3.45 -12.92 -16.67
N ALA A 41 4.21 -12.06 -16.01
CA ALA A 41 5.59 -12.39 -15.60
C ALA A 41 5.62 -13.51 -14.55
N LEU A 42 4.72 -13.46 -13.56
CA LEU A 42 4.65 -14.48 -12.50
C LEU A 42 4.22 -15.85 -13.01
N THR A 43 3.33 -15.91 -14.00
CA THR A 43 2.77 -17.14 -14.58
C THR A 43 3.43 -17.58 -15.88
N ASN A 44 4.53 -16.93 -16.28
CA ASN A 44 5.26 -17.30 -17.48
C ASN A 44 5.75 -18.77 -17.40
N LYS A 45 5.60 -19.55 -18.48
CA LYS A 45 5.92 -20.97 -18.48
C LYS A 45 7.41 -21.28 -18.30
N GLU A 46 8.29 -20.36 -18.67
CA GLU A 46 9.75 -20.55 -18.64
C GLU A 46 10.39 -19.87 -17.44
N THR A 47 9.95 -18.66 -17.09
CA THR A 47 10.58 -17.81 -16.09
C THR A 47 9.67 -17.49 -14.88
N GLY A 48 8.39 -17.89 -14.93
CA GLY A 48 7.43 -17.65 -13.87
C GLY A 48 7.72 -18.45 -12.60
N VAL A 49 7.22 -17.96 -11.49
CA VAL A 49 7.43 -18.58 -10.15
C VAL A 49 6.16 -19.22 -9.58
N ILE A 50 5.03 -19.07 -10.26
CA ILE A 50 3.75 -19.73 -9.95
C ILE A 50 3.17 -20.32 -11.22
N ASN A 51 2.40 -21.41 -11.11
CA ASN A 51 1.77 -22.06 -12.25
C ASN A 51 0.50 -21.34 -12.71
N ASP A 52 -0.28 -20.87 -11.75
CA ASP A 52 -1.50 -20.10 -11.99
C ASP A 52 -1.83 -19.16 -10.81
N MET A 53 -2.82 -18.29 -11.01
CA MET A 53 -3.19 -17.28 -10.03
C MET A 53 -3.85 -17.82 -8.75
N SER A 54 -4.28 -19.09 -8.72
CA SER A 54 -4.81 -19.71 -7.50
C SER A 54 -3.76 -19.89 -6.40
N GLU A 55 -2.48 -19.85 -6.76
CA GLU A 55 -1.38 -19.86 -5.81
C GLU A 55 -1.23 -18.54 -5.06
N VAL A 56 -1.75 -17.43 -5.58
CA VAL A 56 -1.78 -16.13 -4.87
C VAL A 56 -2.89 -16.13 -3.83
N LYS A 57 -2.52 -16.24 -2.57
CA LYS A 57 -3.48 -16.40 -1.47
C LYS A 57 -3.99 -15.07 -0.89
N ALA A 58 -3.27 -13.98 -1.10
CA ALA A 58 -3.69 -12.64 -0.71
C ALA A 58 -2.86 -11.57 -1.44
N VAL A 59 -3.42 -10.36 -1.56
CA VAL A 59 -2.72 -9.18 -2.05
C VAL A 59 -2.60 -8.16 -0.93
N GLY A 60 -1.38 -7.72 -0.64
CA GLY A 60 -1.10 -6.66 0.33
C GLY A 60 -0.91 -5.30 -0.35
N HIS A 61 -1.61 -4.30 0.15
CA HIS A 61 -1.50 -2.92 -0.33
C HIS A 61 -0.99 -1.99 0.77
N ARG A 62 0.05 -1.23 0.48
CA ARG A 62 0.44 -0.11 1.30
C ARG A 62 -0.37 1.11 0.91
N VAL A 63 -1.06 1.71 1.89
CA VAL A 63 -1.84 2.95 1.73
C VAL A 63 -1.21 4.02 2.62
N VAL A 64 -1.01 5.22 2.07
CA VAL A 64 -0.27 6.26 2.79
C VAL A 64 -1.05 6.79 3.98
N HIS A 65 -2.33 7.09 3.85
CA HIS A 65 -3.08 7.73 4.92
C HIS A 65 -4.39 7.02 5.24
N GLY A 66 -4.51 6.53 6.46
CA GLY A 66 -5.71 5.89 6.97
C GLY A 66 -6.56 6.78 7.88
N GLY A 67 -6.20 8.05 8.04
CA GLY A 67 -6.88 8.97 8.94
C GLY A 67 -6.88 8.45 10.37
N GLU A 68 -7.98 8.64 11.05
CA GLU A 68 -8.25 8.06 12.37
C GLU A 68 -9.05 6.73 12.27
N TYR A 69 -9.40 6.30 11.04
CA TYR A 69 -10.23 5.11 10.81
C TYR A 69 -9.48 3.80 11.02
N PHE A 70 -8.16 3.80 10.76
CA PHE A 70 -7.39 2.55 10.68
C PHE A 70 -6.18 2.56 11.60
N SER A 71 -6.15 1.59 12.53
CA SER A 71 -5.04 1.36 13.47
C SER A 71 -4.32 0.03 13.24
N LYS A 72 -4.77 -0.77 12.27
CA LYS A 72 -4.22 -2.10 11.94
C LYS A 72 -4.45 -2.46 10.49
N ALA A 73 -3.81 -3.53 10.03
CA ALA A 73 -4.09 -4.14 8.73
C ALA A 73 -5.57 -4.53 8.63
N THR A 74 -6.21 -4.25 7.50
CA THR A 74 -7.65 -4.41 7.32
C THR A 74 -7.94 -5.08 5.99
N LEU A 75 -8.87 -6.05 5.99
CA LEU A 75 -9.39 -6.66 4.76
C LEU A 75 -10.19 -5.61 3.99
N VAL A 76 -9.97 -5.55 2.68
CA VAL A 76 -10.62 -4.56 1.81
C VAL A 76 -12.03 -4.99 1.49
N ASP A 77 -12.97 -4.06 1.69
CA ASP A 77 -14.33 -4.06 1.21
C ASP A 77 -14.71 -2.64 0.72
N ASP A 78 -15.95 -2.45 0.31
CA ASP A 78 -16.43 -1.16 -0.19
C ASP A 78 -16.41 -0.07 0.89
N ASP A 79 -16.65 -0.40 2.16
CA ASP A 79 -16.59 0.54 3.28
C ASP A 79 -15.16 1.01 3.54
N VAL A 80 -14.20 0.08 3.48
CA VAL A 80 -12.77 0.39 3.59
C VAL A 80 -12.33 1.32 2.47
N ILE A 81 -12.72 1.04 1.23
CA ILE A 81 -12.40 1.92 0.08
C ILE A 81 -12.97 3.32 0.30
N LYS A 82 -14.23 3.42 0.70
CA LYS A 82 -14.88 4.70 0.97
C LYS A 82 -14.14 5.50 2.06
N LYS A 83 -13.74 4.86 3.16
CA LYS A 83 -12.97 5.51 4.23
C LYS A 83 -11.58 5.97 3.76
N ILE A 84 -10.94 5.22 2.87
CA ILE A 84 -9.68 5.66 2.24
C ILE A 84 -9.93 6.88 1.35
N GLU A 85 -11.03 6.89 0.58
CA GLU A 85 -11.45 8.04 -0.25
C GLU A 85 -11.70 9.29 0.60
N GLU A 86 -12.34 9.14 1.76
CA GLU A 86 -12.54 10.23 2.73
C GLU A 86 -11.21 10.81 3.25
N CYS A 87 -10.12 10.03 3.23
CA CYS A 87 -8.78 10.50 3.60
C CYS A 87 -7.99 11.15 2.44
N ASN A 88 -8.56 11.25 1.23
CA ASN A 88 -7.84 11.81 0.07
C ASN A 88 -7.33 13.24 0.30
N TYR A 89 -8.06 14.06 1.06
CA TYR A 89 -7.63 15.43 1.36
C TYR A 89 -6.39 15.49 2.28
N LEU A 90 -6.13 14.43 3.06
CA LEU A 90 -4.93 14.30 3.90
C LEU A 90 -3.71 13.81 3.10
N ALA A 91 -3.92 13.12 2.00
CA ALA A 91 -2.86 12.59 1.14
C ALA A 91 -3.27 12.66 -0.35
N PRO A 92 -3.51 13.84 -0.92
CA PRO A 92 -4.10 14.01 -2.25
C PRO A 92 -3.23 13.48 -3.39
N LEU A 93 -1.92 13.39 -3.19
CA LEU A 93 -0.97 12.86 -4.18
C LEU A 93 -0.82 11.33 -4.12
N HIS A 94 -1.26 10.69 -3.04
CA HIS A 94 -0.97 9.28 -2.78
C HIS A 94 -2.24 8.42 -2.72
N ASN A 95 -3.20 8.77 -1.85
CA ASN A 95 -4.37 7.92 -1.62
C ASN A 95 -5.17 7.63 -2.90
N PRO A 96 -5.44 8.61 -3.80
CA PRO A 96 -6.14 8.31 -5.05
C PRO A 96 -5.42 7.25 -5.90
N ALA A 97 -4.09 7.32 -6.00
CA ALA A 97 -3.29 6.33 -6.72
C ALA A 97 -3.32 4.96 -6.03
N ASN A 98 -3.28 4.93 -4.69
CA ASN A 98 -3.41 3.68 -3.93
C ASN A 98 -4.76 3.01 -4.20
N ILE A 99 -5.86 3.76 -4.21
CA ILE A 99 -7.21 3.25 -4.50
C ILE A 99 -7.29 2.66 -5.92
N ILE A 100 -6.68 3.32 -6.91
CA ILE A 100 -6.63 2.81 -8.28
C ILE A 100 -5.94 1.44 -8.31
N GLY A 101 -4.80 1.29 -7.63
CA GLY A 101 -4.07 0.03 -7.52
C GLY A 101 -4.90 -1.07 -6.84
N ILE A 102 -5.58 -0.76 -5.73
CA ILE A 102 -6.45 -1.69 -5.02
C ILE A 102 -7.58 -2.17 -5.95
N LYS A 103 -8.33 -1.25 -6.56
CA LYS A 103 -9.44 -1.57 -7.47
C LYS A 103 -8.99 -2.39 -8.69
N ALA A 104 -7.78 -2.13 -9.21
CA ALA A 104 -7.22 -2.91 -10.30
C ALA A 104 -6.91 -4.37 -9.87
N CYS A 105 -6.32 -4.58 -8.69
CA CYS A 105 -6.08 -5.92 -8.14
C CYS A 105 -7.40 -6.67 -7.89
N MET A 106 -8.39 -6.03 -7.27
CA MET A 106 -9.70 -6.63 -7.03
C MET A 106 -10.39 -7.06 -8.33
N LYS A 107 -10.25 -6.27 -9.40
CA LYS A 107 -10.82 -6.59 -10.71
C LYS A 107 -10.13 -7.76 -11.40
N LEU A 108 -8.80 -7.84 -11.31
CA LEU A 108 -8.00 -8.88 -11.96
C LEU A 108 -7.98 -10.20 -11.18
N MET A 109 -8.19 -10.12 -9.86
CA MET A 109 -8.14 -11.25 -8.92
C MET A 109 -9.36 -11.20 -7.98
N PRO A 110 -10.59 -11.41 -8.49
CA PRO A 110 -11.81 -11.18 -7.72
C PRO A 110 -11.97 -12.12 -6.51
N ASP A 111 -11.39 -13.31 -6.58
CA ASP A 111 -11.45 -14.32 -5.51
C ASP A 111 -10.29 -14.23 -4.52
N THR A 112 -9.34 -13.33 -4.75
CA THR A 112 -8.14 -13.20 -3.91
C THR A 112 -8.37 -12.10 -2.87
N PRO A 113 -8.24 -12.41 -1.56
CA PRO A 113 -8.37 -11.41 -0.51
C PRO A 113 -7.36 -10.27 -0.67
N ASN A 114 -7.84 -9.03 -0.57
CA ASN A 114 -7.00 -7.83 -0.59
C ASN A 114 -6.92 -7.26 0.82
N VAL A 115 -5.72 -6.94 1.29
CA VAL A 115 -5.45 -6.39 2.64
C VAL A 115 -4.70 -5.08 2.51
N VAL A 116 -5.17 -4.05 3.22
CA VAL A 116 -4.50 -2.75 3.30
C VAL A 116 -3.74 -2.60 4.60
N VAL A 117 -2.55 -2.01 4.53
CA VAL A 117 -1.76 -1.54 5.66
C VAL A 117 -1.47 -0.06 5.49
N PHE A 118 -1.58 0.70 6.58
CA PHE A 118 -1.52 2.16 6.53
C PHE A 118 -0.23 2.67 7.16
N ASP A 119 0.41 3.63 6.51
CA ASP A 119 1.61 4.28 7.04
C ASP A 119 1.33 4.99 8.37
N THR A 120 0.10 5.43 8.59
CA THR A 120 -0.34 6.14 9.79
C THR A 120 -0.76 5.23 10.95
N ALA A 121 -1.01 3.93 10.71
CA ALA A 121 -1.62 3.03 11.69
C ALA A 121 -0.80 2.84 12.96
N PHE A 122 0.51 2.65 12.85
CA PHE A 122 1.41 2.48 13.99
C PHE A 122 1.39 3.68 14.95
N HIS A 123 1.18 4.88 14.42
CA HIS A 123 1.21 6.14 15.17
C HIS A 123 -0.15 6.48 15.82
N GLN A 124 -1.19 5.67 15.64
CA GLN A 124 -2.50 5.91 16.25
C GLN A 124 -2.50 5.73 17.78
N THR A 125 -1.43 5.20 18.34
CA THR A 125 -1.24 5.08 19.79
C THR A 125 -0.75 6.37 20.46
N MET A 126 -0.46 7.44 19.70
CA MET A 126 -0.08 8.73 20.28
C MET A 126 -1.22 9.28 21.16
N PRO A 127 -0.93 9.74 22.38
CA PRO A 127 -1.92 10.39 23.24
C PRO A 127 -2.32 11.77 22.69
N GLU A 128 -3.48 12.27 23.09
CA GLU A 128 -4.02 13.55 22.62
C GLU A 128 -3.04 14.72 22.81
N SER A 129 -2.34 14.75 23.94
CA SER A 129 -1.30 15.74 24.22
C SER A 129 -0.10 15.71 23.24
N ALA A 130 0.11 14.60 22.54
CA ALA A 130 1.19 14.45 21.56
C ALA A 130 0.73 14.70 20.13
N TYR A 131 -0.54 14.47 19.80
CA TYR A 131 -1.00 14.65 18.42
C TYR A 131 -1.74 15.97 18.18
N LEU A 132 -2.31 16.63 19.19
CA LEU A 132 -2.94 17.93 19.00
C LEU A 132 -1.91 19.04 18.85
N TYR A 133 -2.18 19.97 17.94
CA TYR A 133 -1.44 21.22 17.83
C TYR A 133 -2.05 22.30 18.74
N ALA A 134 -1.22 23.26 19.18
CA ALA A 134 -1.65 24.41 19.98
C ALA A 134 -2.34 25.48 19.10
N ILE A 135 -3.41 25.10 18.44
CA ILE A 135 -4.28 25.93 17.58
C ILE A 135 -5.74 25.71 18.01
N PRO A 136 -6.69 26.55 17.58
CA PRO A 136 -8.09 26.39 17.96
C PRO A 136 -8.60 24.97 17.66
N ARG A 137 -9.23 24.35 18.66
CA ARG A 137 -9.69 22.95 18.64
C ARG A 137 -10.59 22.63 17.45
N LYS A 138 -11.36 23.61 16.95
CA LYS A 138 -12.23 23.44 15.79
C LYS A 138 -11.53 22.86 14.55
N TYR A 139 -10.25 23.16 14.36
CA TYR A 139 -9.49 22.62 13.21
C TYR A 139 -9.27 21.11 13.32
N TYR A 140 -9.13 20.61 14.54
CA TYR A 140 -9.12 19.15 14.74
C TYR A 140 -10.52 18.56 14.59
N ASP A 141 -11.51 19.16 15.25
CA ASP A 141 -12.87 18.59 15.30
C ASP A 141 -13.51 18.53 13.91
N GLU A 142 -13.35 19.58 13.11
CA GLU A 142 -13.96 19.73 11.78
C GLU A 142 -13.09 19.14 10.65
N ASN A 143 -11.78 19.30 10.72
CA ASN A 143 -10.87 19.00 9.61
C ASN A 143 -9.83 17.93 9.95
N LYS A 144 -9.86 17.35 11.14
CA LYS A 144 -8.90 16.33 11.60
C LYS A 144 -7.44 16.78 11.48
N ILE A 145 -7.20 18.11 11.63
CA ILE A 145 -5.84 18.67 11.63
C ILE A 145 -5.17 18.33 12.95
N ARG A 146 -4.26 17.38 12.89
CA ARG A 146 -3.47 16.87 14.00
C ARG A 146 -2.13 16.36 13.50
N ARG A 147 -1.23 15.99 14.41
CA ARG A 147 -0.06 15.21 14.06
C ARG A 147 -0.47 13.78 13.70
N TYR A 148 -0.04 13.35 12.53
CA TYR A 148 0.02 11.96 12.13
C TYR A 148 1.50 11.56 12.04
N GLY A 149 1.79 10.28 11.91
CA GLY A 149 3.11 9.78 11.56
C GLY A 149 3.00 8.93 10.30
N PHE A 150 4.10 8.76 9.58
CA PHE A 150 4.18 7.97 8.35
C PHE A 150 5.23 6.88 8.48
N HIS A 151 5.33 6.01 7.46
CA HIS A 151 6.22 4.86 7.46
C HIS A 151 6.04 3.95 8.68
N GLY A 152 4.81 3.89 9.20
CA GLY A 152 4.49 3.21 10.46
C GLY A 152 4.84 1.73 10.46
N THR A 153 4.66 1.03 9.33
CA THR A 153 5.06 -0.37 9.18
C THR A 153 6.57 -0.54 9.36
N SER A 154 7.37 0.35 8.77
CA SER A 154 8.83 0.36 8.91
C SER A 154 9.26 0.68 10.35
N HIS A 155 8.71 1.73 10.94
CA HIS A 155 9.01 2.10 12.33
C HIS A 155 8.63 0.98 13.32
N SER A 156 7.48 0.35 13.14
CA SER A 156 7.05 -0.79 13.95
C SER A 156 8.02 -1.97 13.83
N PHE A 157 8.44 -2.29 12.61
CA PHE A 157 9.38 -3.37 12.37
C PHE A 157 10.75 -3.08 13.00
N VAL A 158 11.31 -1.90 12.70
CA VAL A 158 12.66 -1.52 13.17
C VAL A 158 12.70 -1.44 14.70
N SER A 159 11.68 -0.83 15.34
CA SER A 159 11.64 -0.72 16.80
C SER A 159 11.62 -2.10 17.48
N LYS A 160 10.79 -3.01 17.00
CA LYS A 160 10.74 -4.40 17.50
C LYS A 160 12.07 -5.12 17.29
N ARG A 161 12.64 -4.97 16.09
CA ARG A 161 13.91 -5.63 15.76
C ARG A 161 15.07 -5.13 16.59
N VAL A 162 15.13 -3.83 16.88
CA VAL A 162 16.14 -3.26 17.79
C VAL A 162 15.96 -3.78 19.22
N ALA A 163 14.71 -3.84 19.72
CA ALA A 163 14.41 -4.38 21.03
C ALA A 163 14.91 -5.84 21.17
N GLU A 164 14.66 -6.68 20.16
CA GLU A 164 15.16 -8.06 20.11
C GLU A 164 16.70 -8.11 20.12
N ILE A 165 17.38 -7.35 19.23
CA ILE A 165 18.85 -7.34 19.15
C ILE A 165 19.49 -6.87 20.45
N MET A 166 18.91 -5.86 21.08
CA MET A 166 19.42 -5.29 22.33
C MET A 166 18.99 -6.07 23.58
N ASN A 167 18.08 -7.05 23.40
CA ASN A 167 17.43 -7.78 24.51
C ASN A 167 16.82 -6.82 25.55
N LYS A 168 16.11 -5.79 25.07
CA LYS A 168 15.44 -4.75 25.85
C LYS A 168 14.01 -4.57 25.34
N PRO A 169 13.05 -4.18 26.24
CA PRO A 169 11.68 -3.89 25.82
C PRO A 169 11.59 -2.67 24.91
#